data_c64a25052a4c492f5f1d0b499a567b70
#
_entry.id   c64a25052a4c492f5f1d0b499a567b70
#
_cell.length_a   1.000
_cell.length_b   1.000
_cell.length_c   1.000
_cell.angle_alpha   90.00
_cell.angle_beta   90.00
_cell.angle_gamma   90.00
#
_symmetry.space_group_name_H-M   'P 1'
#
loop_
_entity.id
_entity.type
_entity.pdbx_description
1 polymer ?
#
loop_
_entity_poly.entity_id
_entity_poly.type
_entity_poly.pdbx_seq_one_letter_code
_entity_poly.pdbx_strand_id
1 'polypeptide(L)'
;QMALCLTYTDKSGEAHCIESDETWRTESSPLLFDDYRFGEIYDGRLEIPGWNTIGFDDSAWKFAERAPQPRGEKRLCTAEPIDIVNELKPISVTKTEKGYLYDFGINTAGVCRLCVRGELDQRIELRHGEHLKDGLPDVENIWFKREHWARDLEYVHKDVYTCRGDGEEVYTPAFTYHGF
;
A
#
# COMPACT_ATOMS: atom_id res chain seq x y z
N GLN A 1 -3.87 -1.64 13.67
CA GLN A 1 -3.49 -2.36 14.90
C GLN A 1 -2.54 -3.50 14.54
N MET A 2 -1.51 -3.72 15.35
CA MET A 2 -0.53 -4.78 15.14
C MET A 2 -0.30 -5.50 16.48
N ALA A 3 -0.07 -6.81 16.42
CA ALA A 3 0.47 -7.60 17.51
C ALA A 3 1.56 -8.50 16.90
N LEU A 4 2.75 -8.48 17.50
CA LEU A 4 3.88 -9.27 17.05
C LEU A 4 4.38 -10.16 18.18
N CYS A 5 4.69 -11.40 17.86
CA CYS A 5 5.44 -12.31 18.72
C CYS A 5 6.51 -13.00 17.85
N LEU A 6 7.77 -12.71 18.14
CA LEU A 6 8.93 -13.31 17.47
C LEU A 6 9.59 -14.31 18.43
N THR A 7 9.61 -15.57 18.07
CA THR A 7 10.36 -16.61 18.80
C THR A 7 11.61 -16.98 18.03
N TYR A 8 12.74 -17.07 18.72
CA TYR A 8 14.00 -17.51 18.13
C TYR A 8 14.82 -18.32 19.13
N THR A 9 15.69 -19.15 18.61
CA THR A 9 16.67 -19.91 19.42
C THR A 9 18.06 -19.33 19.17
N ASP A 10 18.75 -19.00 20.22
CA ASP A 10 20.11 -18.47 20.11
C ASP A 10 21.15 -19.58 19.86
N LYS A 11 22.43 -19.18 19.73
CA LYS A 11 23.54 -20.11 19.46
C LYS A 11 23.80 -21.09 20.61
N SER A 12 23.33 -20.81 21.82
CA SER A 12 23.43 -21.71 22.98
C SER A 12 22.31 -22.75 23.02
N GLY A 13 21.29 -22.62 22.18
CA GLY A 13 20.09 -23.46 22.19
C GLY A 13 18.98 -22.94 23.08
N GLU A 14 19.13 -21.75 23.67
CA GLU A 14 18.09 -21.11 24.48
C GLU A 14 17.01 -20.46 23.62
N ALA A 15 15.74 -20.69 23.95
CA ALA A 15 14.59 -20.11 23.27
C ALA A 15 14.22 -18.76 23.88
N HIS A 16 14.03 -17.77 23.02
CA HIS A 16 13.64 -16.41 23.37
C HIS A 16 12.34 -16.02 22.68
N CYS A 17 11.57 -15.13 23.31
CA CYS A 17 10.37 -14.55 22.76
C CYS A 17 10.39 -13.04 22.91
N ILE A 18 10.11 -12.31 21.82
CA ILE A 18 9.93 -10.88 21.81
C ILE A 18 8.48 -10.60 21.44
N GLU A 19 7.75 -9.95 22.32
CA GLU A 19 6.35 -9.56 22.09
C GLU A 19 6.25 -8.04 21.99
N SER A 20 5.33 -7.58 21.14
CA SER A 20 4.99 -6.15 21.10
C SER A 20 4.20 -5.75 22.33
N ASP A 21 4.62 -4.70 22.99
CA ASP A 21 4.00 -4.11 24.17
C ASP A 21 4.09 -2.58 24.16
N GLU A 22 3.73 -1.95 25.25
CA GLU A 22 3.72 -0.50 25.42
C GLU A 22 5.13 0.12 25.55
N THR A 23 6.20 -0.68 25.54
CA THR A 23 7.59 -0.17 25.49
C THR A 23 8.03 0.12 24.06
N TRP A 24 7.31 -0.37 23.07
CA TRP A 24 7.59 -0.11 21.67
C TRP A 24 7.30 1.33 21.30
N ARG A 25 8.02 1.80 20.28
CA ARG A 25 7.83 3.14 19.74
C ARG A 25 6.97 3.12 18.49
N THR A 26 6.22 4.19 18.27
CA THR A 26 5.33 4.34 17.13
C THR A 26 5.34 5.78 16.62
N GLU A 27 5.20 5.93 15.32
CA GLU A 27 5.08 7.22 14.64
C GLU A 27 4.07 7.09 13.48
N SER A 28 3.60 8.24 13.01
CA SER A 28 2.69 8.31 11.87
C SER A 28 3.36 7.80 10.61
N SER A 29 2.62 7.07 9.80
CA SER A 29 3.09 6.48 8.55
C SER A 29 2.84 7.43 7.36
N PRO A 30 3.66 7.39 6.30
CA PRO A 30 3.33 7.99 5.01
C PRO A 30 2.08 7.40 4.35
N LEU A 31 1.65 6.21 4.78
CA LEU A 31 0.39 5.59 4.36
C LEU A 31 -0.78 6.25 5.09
N LEU A 32 -1.53 7.10 4.39
CA LEU A 32 -2.63 7.88 4.96
C LEU A 32 -3.96 7.13 4.93
N PHE A 33 -4.12 6.23 3.97
CA PHE A 33 -5.30 5.40 3.80
C PHE A 33 -4.93 4.12 3.07
N ASP A 34 -5.53 3.01 3.47
CA ASP A 34 -5.45 1.73 2.77
C ASP A 34 -6.79 1.00 2.83
N ASP A 35 -7.15 0.40 1.72
CA ASP A 35 -8.27 -0.53 1.59
C ASP A 35 -8.02 -1.41 0.36
N TYR A 36 -8.14 -2.72 0.51
CA TYR A 36 -7.83 -3.67 -0.56
C TYR A 36 -8.71 -3.53 -1.81
N ARG A 37 -9.84 -2.83 -1.72
CA ARG A 37 -10.76 -2.59 -2.85
C ARG A 37 -10.69 -1.17 -3.38
N PHE A 38 -10.44 -0.20 -2.49
CA PHE A 38 -10.40 1.21 -2.89
C PHE A 38 -9.02 1.61 -3.36
N GLY A 39 -7.98 1.14 -2.70
CA GLY A 39 -6.59 1.46 -2.99
C GLY A 39 -5.87 2.10 -1.83
N GLU A 40 -4.71 2.70 -2.11
CA GLU A 40 -3.87 3.37 -1.13
C GLU A 40 -3.76 4.87 -1.40
N ILE A 41 -3.60 5.63 -0.32
CA ILE A 41 -3.18 7.03 -0.37
C ILE A 41 -1.86 7.12 0.40
N TYR A 42 -0.79 7.42 -0.32
CA TYR A 42 0.57 7.48 0.20
C TYR A 42 1.19 8.86 -0.03
N ASP A 43 1.72 9.44 1.03
CA ASP A 43 2.38 10.75 0.98
C ASP A 43 3.89 10.56 1.16
N GLY A 44 4.64 10.57 0.06
CA GLY A 44 6.10 10.38 0.07
C GLY A 44 6.85 11.42 0.89
N ARG A 45 6.28 12.61 1.11
CA ARG A 45 6.88 13.68 1.93
C ARG A 45 6.97 13.32 3.41
N LEU A 46 6.15 12.35 3.86
CA LEU A 46 6.07 11.87 5.24
C LEU A 46 6.99 10.67 5.50
N GLU A 47 7.75 10.23 4.52
CA GLU A 47 8.72 9.15 4.72
C GLU A 47 9.78 9.57 5.75
N ILE A 48 10.13 8.62 6.62
CA ILE A 48 11.17 8.79 7.63
C ILE A 48 12.38 7.95 7.20
N PRO A 49 13.41 8.56 6.58
CA PRO A 49 14.55 7.82 6.08
C PRO A 49 15.26 7.05 7.20
N GLY A 50 15.56 5.79 6.95
CA GLY A 50 16.35 4.95 7.86
C GLY A 50 15.61 4.40 9.07
N TRP A 51 14.30 4.61 9.21
CA TRP A 51 13.49 4.14 10.36
C TRP A 51 13.63 2.63 10.63
N ASN A 52 13.90 1.85 9.61
CA ASN A 52 14.06 0.39 9.67
C ASN A 52 15.52 -0.07 9.70
N THR A 53 16.45 0.81 10.05
CA THR A 53 17.88 0.48 10.15
C THR A 53 18.33 0.34 11.60
N ILE A 54 19.35 -0.50 11.81
CA ILE A 54 19.97 -0.65 13.14
C ILE A 54 20.58 0.70 13.58
N GLY A 55 20.23 1.13 14.79
CA GLY A 55 20.75 2.36 15.37
C GLY A 55 19.95 3.62 15.00
N PHE A 56 18.80 3.46 14.36
CA PHE A 56 17.87 4.58 14.18
C PHE A 56 17.46 5.14 15.57
N ASP A 57 17.50 6.47 15.71
CA ASP A 57 17.07 7.15 16.94
C ASP A 57 15.56 7.38 16.91
N ASP A 58 14.81 6.53 17.59
CA ASP A 58 13.36 6.64 17.77
C ASP A 58 12.95 7.32 19.08
N SER A 59 13.89 7.97 19.79
CA SER A 59 13.64 8.56 21.11
C SER A 59 12.53 9.62 21.12
N ALA A 60 12.32 10.30 19.99
CA ALA A 60 11.26 11.30 19.81
C ALA A 60 9.89 10.67 19.50
N TRP A 61 9.83 9.39 19.17
CA TRP A 61 8.57 8.71 18.84
C TRP A 61 7.75 8.44 20.10
N LYS A 62 6.44 8.36 19.92
CA LYS A 62 5.52 8.04 21.02
C LYS A 62 5.61 6.56 21.40
N PHE A 63 5.28 6.26 22.64
CA PHE A 63 5.07 4.87 23.02
C PHE A 63 3.79 4.29 22.39
N ALA A 64 3.82 3.01 22.09
CA ALA A 64 2.66 2.29 21.62
C ALA A 64 1.57 2.24 22.71
N GLU A 65 0.32 2.24 22.28
CA GLU A 65 -0.84 2.14 23.17
C GLU A 65 -1.59 0.85 22.91
N ARG A 66 -2.15 0.28 23.98
CA ARG A 66 -3.02 -0.90 23.83
C ARG A 66 -4.30 -0.51 23.11
N ALA A 67 -4.54 -1.19 21.99
CA ALA A 67 -5.80 -1.10 21.28
C ALA A 67 -6.76 -2.23 21.72
N PRO A 68 -8.09 -2.00 21.65
CA PRO A 68 -9.06 -3.07 21.87
C PRO A 68 -8.77 -4.28 20.98
N GLN A 69 -8.78 -5.45 21.56
CA GLN A 69 -8.53 -6.67 20.78
C GLN A 69 -9.71 -6.96 19.84
N PRO A 70 -9.46 -7.47 18.61
CA PRO A 70 -10.50 -8.03 17.78
C PRO A 70 -11.25 -9.13 18.52
N ARG A 71 -12.55 -9.25 18.27
CA ARG A 71 -13.35 -10.34 18.83
C ARG A 71 -12.97 -11.64 18.12
N GLY A 72 -12.97 -12.73 18.86
CA GLY A 72 -12.74 -14.07 18.35
C GLY A 72 -11.43 -14.69 18.83
N GLU A 73 -11.20 -15.92 18.40
CA GLU A 73 -10.00 -16.70 18.72
C GLU A 73 -8.88 -16.36 17.74
N LYS A 74 -7.66 -16.18 18.25
CA LYS A 74 -6.46 -16.02 17.43
C LYS A 74 -6.08 -17.37 16.82
N ARG A 75 -5.95 -17.44 15.50
CA ARG A 75 -5.53 -18.63 14.76
C ARG A 75 -4.46 -18.27 13.76
N LEU A 76 -3.60 -19.22 13.45
CA LEU A 76 -2.68 -19.10 12.33
C LEU A 76 -3.48 -19.03 11.03
N CYS A 77 -3.11 -18.08 10.17
CA CYS A 77 -3.62 -18.04 8.80
C CYS A 77 -3.01 -19.21 8.02
N THR A 78 -3.87 -20.06 7.47
CA THR A 78 -3.47 -21.20 6.62
C THR A 78 -3.69 -20.94 5.13
N ALA A 79 -4.15 -19.73 4.77
CA ALA A 79 -4.26 -19.35 3.38
C ALA A 79 -2.87 -19.17 2.78
N GLU A 80 -2.72 -19.56 1.52
CA GLU A 80 -1.52 -19.27 0.74
C GLU A 80 -1.32 -17.74 0.63
N PRO A 81 -0.08 -17.25 0.75
CA PRO A 81 0.20 -15.83 0.57
C PRO A 81 -0.09 -15.38 -0.87
N ILE A 82 -0.40 -14.09 -1.02
CA ILE A 82 -0.46 -13.47 -2.34
C ILE A 82 0.97 -13.06 -2.71
N ASP A 83 1.56 -13.76 -3.68
CA ASP A 83 2.94 -13.53 -4.11
C ASP A 83 2.97 -12.84 -5.49
N ILE A 84 4.04 -12.09 -5.74
CA ILE A 84 4.33 -11.55 -7.06
C ILE A 84 4.89 -12.68 -7.92
N VAL A 85 4.06 -13.21 -8.82
CA VAL A 85 4.44 -14.34 -9.69
C VAL A 85 5.08 -13.87 -11.00
N ASN A 86 4.85 -12.61 -11.40
CA ASN A 86 5.38 -12.05 -12.64
C ASN A 86 5.45 -10.52 -12.58
N GLU A 87 6.36 -9.94 -13.36
CA GLU A 87 6.43 -8.50 -13.63
C GLU A 87 6.05 -8.24 -15.09
N LEU A 88 5.00 -7.45 -15.28
CA LEU A 88 4.53 -7.07 -16.61
C LEU A 88 5.03 -5.66 -16.97
N LYS A 89 5.37 -5.47 -18.23
CA LYS A 89 5.63 -4.16 -18.81
C LYS A 89 4.46 -3.79 -19.70
N PRO A 90 4.04 -2.51 -19.75
CA PRO A 90 3.00 -2.09 -20.68
C PRO A 90 3.44 -2.36 -22.11
N ILE A 91 2.54 -2.89 -22.93
CA ILE A 91 2.73 -3.10 -24.37
C ILE A 91 2.51 -1.80 -25.15
N SER A 92 1.74 -0.87 -24.58
CA SER A 92 1.56 0.46 -25.15
C SER A 92 1.30 1.51 -24.06
N VAL A 93 1.66 2.76 -24.37
CA VAL A 93 1.37 3.95 -23.55
C VAL A 93 0.76 5.01 -24.46
N THR A 94 -0.46 5.42 -24.15
CA THR A 94 -1.19 6.41 -24.96
C THR A 94 -1.50 7.64 -24.12
N LYS A 95 -1.17 8.83 -24.65
CA LYS A 95 -1.55 10.09 -24.00
C LYS A 95 -3.04 10.34 -24.23
N THR A 96 -3.75 10.66 -23.15
CA THR A 96 -5.16 11.03 -23.15
C THR A 96 -5.35 12.46 -22.63
N GLU A 97 -6.55 13.00 -22.66
CA GLU A 97 -6.87 14.29 -22.06
C GLU A 97 -6.68 14.30 -20.53
N LYS A 98 -6.77 13.14 -19.86
CA LYS A 98 -6.69 13.03 -18.40
C LYS A 98 -5.36 12.47 -17.88
N GLY A 99 -4.39 12.21 -18.77
CA GLY A 99 -3.10 11.67 -18.39
C GLY A 99 -2.59 10.63 -19.41
N TYR A 100 -2.12 9.48 -18.93
CA TYR A 100 -1.56 8.44 -19.75
C TYR A 100 -2.30 7.12 -19.46
N LEU A 101 -2.68 6.42 -20.52
CA LEU A 101 -3.22 5.06 -20.48
C LEU A 101 -2.09 4.08 -20.73
N TYR A 102 -1.88 3.17 -19.81
CA TYR A 102 -0.91 2.07 -19.89
C TYR A 102 -1.69 0.78 -20.15
N ASP A 103 -1.42 0.13 -21.28
CA ASP A 103 -2.04 -1.13 -21.66
C ASP A 103 -1.02 -2.27 -21.44
N PHE A 104 -1.36 -3.25 -20.64
CA PHE A 104 -0.53 -4.42 -20.37
C PHE A 104 -0.83 -5.62 -21.27
N GLY A 105 -1.85 -5.53 -22.13
CA GLY A 105 -2.22 -6.57 -23.10
C GLY A 105 -2.86 -7.81 -22.51
N ILE A 106 -3.14 -7.80 -21.22
CA ILE A 106 -3.73 -8.92 -20.49
C ILE A 106 -4.60 -8.40 -19.35
N ASN A 107 -5.75 -9.04 -19.14
CA ASN A 107 -6.52 -8.80 -17.92
C ASN A 107 -5.92 -9.63 -16.78
N THR A 108 -5.55 -8.98 -15.70
CA THR A 108 -4.86 -9.61 -14.58
C THR A 108 -5.19 -8.91 -13.25
N ALA A 109 -4.64 -9.41 -12.16
CA ALA A 109 -4.69 -8.73 -10.86
C ALA A 109 -3.28 -8.52 -10.33
N GLY A 110 -3.04 -7.36 -9.73
CA GLY A 110 -1.73 -7.03 -9.20
C GLY A 110 -1.63 -5.63 -8.64
N VAL A 111 -0.41 -5.15 -8.51
CA VAL A 111 -0.06 -3.79 -8.10
C VAL A 111 0.81 -3.12 -9.15
N CYS A 112 0.63 -1.82 -9.34
CA CYS A 112 1.45 -1.05 -10.25
C CYS A 112 2.63 -0.42 -9.51
N ARG A 113 3.86 -0.67 -9.98
CA ARG A 113 5.05 0.04 -9.51
C ARG A 113 5.20 1.34 -10.30
N LEU A 114 5.00 2.47 -9.63
CA LEU A 114 5.23 3.80 -10.18
C LEU A 114 6.70 4.18 -10.00
N CYS A 115 7.38 4.51 -11.10
CA CYS A 115 8.69 5.18 -11.08
C CYS A 115 8.50 6.57 -11.68
N VAL A 116 8.79 7.61 -10.92
CA VAL A 116 8.47 8.98 -11.31
C VAL A 116 9.55 9.96 -10.87
N ARG A 117 9.69 11.06 -11.64
CA ARG A 117 10.38 12.28 -11.22
C ARG A 117 9.35 13.39 -11.20
N GLY A 118 8.73 13.56 -10.06
CA GLY A 118 7.69 14.55 -9.83
C GLY A 118 8.23 15.82 -9.17
N GLU A 119 7.45 16.89 -9.23
CA GLU A 119 7.68 18.09 -8.43
C GLU A 119 7.21 17.87 -6.99
N LEU A 120 7.74 18.65 -6.03
CA LEU A 120 7.23 18.64 -4.66
C LEU A 120 5.71 18.90 -4.67
N ASP A 121 4.98 18.15 -3.87
CA ASP A 121 3.52 18.20 -3.76
C ASP A 121 2.75 17.70 -4.99
N GLN A 122 3.42 17.25 -6.03
CA GLN A 122 2.74 16.70 -7.19
C GLN A 122 2.00 15.42 -6.80
N ARG A 123 0.69 15.42 -7.01
CA ARG A 123 -0.18 14.27 -6.74
C ARG A 123 -0.39 13.48 -8.02
N ILE A 124 -0.11 12.17 -7.96
CA ILE A 124 -0.29 11.23 -9.06
C ILE A 124 -1.36 10.22 -8.67
N GLU A 125 -2.34 10.02 -9.55
CA GLU A 125 -3.39 9.03 -9.39
C GLU A 125 -3.17 7.88 -10.37
N LEU A 126 -3.08 6.66 -9.85
CA LEU A 126 -3.09 5.41 -10.62
C LEU A 126 -4.52 4.85 -10.57
N ARG A 127 -5.18 4.81 -11.71
CA ARG A 127 -6.54 4.31 -11.84
C ARG A 127 -6.52 3.01 -12.62
N HIS A 128 -7.18 2.00 -12.10
CA HIS A 128 -7.17 0.65 -12.64
C HIS A 128 -8.54 0.30 -13.24
N GLY A 129 -8.54 -0.48 -14.30
CA GLY A 129 -9.78 -0.95 -14.93
C GLY A 129 -9.51 -2.09 -15.89
N GLU A 130 -10.38 -3.08 -15.88
CA GLU A 130 -10.28 -4.30 -16.67
C GLU A 130 -10.82 -4.13 -18.10
N HIS A 131 -11.59 -3.09 -18.34
CA HIS A 131 -12.20 -2.76 -19.62
C HIS A 131 -12.03 -1.29 -19.98
N LEU A 132 -12.07 -0.99 -21.26
CA LEU A 132 -12.11 0.38 -21.76
C LEU A 132 -13.54 0.77 -22.15
N LYS A 133 -13.95 1.97 -21.73
CA LYS A 133 -15.13 2.66 -22.19
C LYS A 133 -14.72 4.04 -22.70
N ASP A 134 -15.01 4.33 -23.96
CA ASP A 134 -14.63 5.59 -24.60
C ASP A 134 -13.12 5.91 -24.52
N GLY A 135 -12.28 4.87 -24.58
CA GLY A 135 -10.82 4.98 -24.53
C GLY A 135 -10.22 5.23 -23.13
N LEU A 136 -11.01 5.11 -22.08
CA LEU A 136 -10.57 5.22 -20.68
C LEU A 136 -10.96 3.96 -19.89
N PRO A 137 -10.27 3.66 -18.78
CA PRO A 137 -10.66 2.53 -17.93
C PRO A 137 -12.10 2.66 -17.47
N ASP A 138 -12.89 1.61 -17.72
CA ASP A 138 -14.29 1.55 -17.27
C ASP A 138 -14.36 1.09 -15.81
N VAL A 139 -14.69 2.03 -14.96
CA VAL A 139 -14.79 1.85 -13.51
C VAL A 139 -16.24 1.67 -13.04
N GLU A 140 -17.21 1.91 -13.91
CA GLU A 140 -18.63 1.69 -13.59
C GLU A 140 -18.96 0.20 -13.53
N ASN A 141 -18.15 -0.63 -14.18
CA ASN A 141 -18.31 -2.09 -14.19
C ASN A 141 -17.86 -2.76 -12.89
N ILE A 142 -17.26 -2.01 -11.98
CA ILE A 142 -16.85 -2.53 -10.68
C ILE A 142 -18.10 -2.59 -9.79
N TRP A 143 -18.54 -3.81 -9.49
CA TRP A 143 -19.73 -4.11 -8.66
C TRP A 143 -19.54 -3.64 -7.20
N PHE A 144 -19.66 -2.35 -7.00
CA PHE A 144 -19.56 -1.77 -5.67
C PHE A 144 -20.70 -0.79 -5.42
N LYS A 145 -21.58 -1.11 -4.51
CA LYS A 145 -22.58 -0.15 -4.06
C LYS A 145 -21.90 0.92 -3.23
N ARG A 146 -21.58 2.02 -3.88
CA ARG A 146 -20.95 3.23 -3.35
C ARG A 146 -21.61 3.75 -2.06
N GLU A 147 -22.88 3.49 -1.88
CA GLU A 147 -23.73 4.02 -0.81
C GLU A 147 -23.34 3.54 0.60
N HIS A 148 -22.54 2.48 0.72
CA HIS A 148 -22.27 1.85 2.02
C HIS A 148 -20.83 2.02 2.51
N TRP A 149 -19.87 2.45 1.69
CA TRP A 149 -18.46 2.24 1.99
C TRP A 149 -17.56 3.48 1.94
N ALA A 150 -17.86 4.48 1.14
CA ALA A 150 -16.96 5.61 0.98
C ALA A 150 -17.76 6.91 0.87
N ARG A 151 -17.68 7.71 1.91
CA ARG A 151 -18.32 9.03 1.92
C ARG A 151 -17.69 10.01 0.95
N ASP A 152 -16.38 9.88 0.68
CA ASP A 152 -15.59 10.89 -0.03
C ASP A 152 -14.64 10.35 -1.12
N LEU A 153 -14.69 9.06 -1.44
CA LEU A 153 -13.86 8.50 -2.51
C LEU A 153 -14.63 8.58 -3.83
N GLU A 154 -14.22 9.48 -4.69
CA GLU A 154 -14.79 9.63 -6.05
C GLU A 154 -14.63 8.38 -6.90
N TYR A 155 -13.76 7.46 -6.48
CA TYR A 155 -13.30 6.40 -7.33
C TYR A 155 -12.82 5.17 -6.56
N VAL A 156 -13.19 4.00 -7.04
CA VAL A 156 -12.71 2.70 -6.58
C VAL A 156 -11.53 2.27 -7.45
N HIS A 157 -10.64 1.42 -6.99
CA HIS A 157 -9.43 0.97 -7.68
C HIS A 157 -8.49 2.13 -8.06
N LYS A 158 -8.17 2.95 -7.08
CA LYS A 158 -7.31 4.12 -7.28
C LYS A 158 -6.25 4.19 -6.19
N ASP A 159 -4.98 4.19 -6.60
CA ASP A 159 -3.88 4.53 -5.72
C ASP A 159 -3.44 5.98 -5.94
N VAL A 160 -3.00 6.63 -4.88
CA VAL A 160 -2.57 8.02 -4.91
C VAL A 160 -1.20 8.13 -4.28
N TYR A 161 -0.27 8.72 -5.01
CA TYR A 161 1.06 9.04 -4.52
C TYR A 161 1.32 10.53 -4.57
N THR A 162 1.77 11.12 -3.47
CA THR A 162 2.23 12.51 -3.41
C THR A 162 3.75 12.53 -3.42
N CYS A 163 4.33 13.20 -4.42
CA CYS A 163 5.77 13.26 -4.63
C CYS A 163 6.49 14.12 -3.59
N ARG A 164 7.71 13.72 -3.22
CA ARG A 164 8.65 14.49 -2.41
C ARG A 164 9.37 15.57 -3.19
N GLY A 165 9.54 15.37 -4.51
CA GLY A 165 10.27 16.29 -5.37
C GLY A 165 11.80 16.19 -5.26
N ASP A 166 12.35 15.07 -4.79
CA ASP A 166 13.79 14.89 -4.53
C ASP A 166 14.49 13.99 -5.58
N GLY A 167 13.94 13.90 -6.77
CA GLY A 167 14.53 13.15 -7.88
C GLY A 167 13.70 11.98 -8.36
N GLU A 168 14.29 10.80 -8.49
CA GLU A 168 13.59 9.59 -8.88
C GLU A 168 12.94 8.94 -7.65
N GLU A 169 11.64 8.81 -7.71
CA GLU A 169 10.81 8.24 -6.65
C GLU A 169 10.17 6.94 -7.14
N VAL A 170 10.09 5.95 -6.26
CA VAL A 170 9.47 4.66 -6.54
C VAL A 170 8.39 4.41 -5.51
N TYR A 171 7.17 4.18 -5.98
CA TYR A 171 6.05 3.81 -5.14
C TYR A 171 5.45 2.49 -5.62
N THR A 172 5.17 1.59 -4.69
CA THR A 172 4.45 0.35 -4.92
C THR A 172 3.45 0.18 -3.78
N PRO A 173 2.15 0.08 -4.06
CA PRO A 173 1.16 -0.19 -3.03
C PRO A 173 1.48 -1.48 -2.25
N ALA A 174 1.27 -1.46 -0.94
CA ALA A 174 1.59 -2.59 -0.06
C ALA A 174 0.37 -3.35 0.47
N PHE A 175 -0.77 -2.67 0.62
CA PHE A 175 -1.96 -3.21 1.29
C PHE A 175 -3.20 -3.27 0.40
N THR A 176 -3.02 -3.14 -0.90
CA THR A 176 -4.06 -3.26 -1.91
C THR A 176 -3.56 -4.04 -3.12
N TYR A 177 -4.48 -4.47 -3.97
CA TYR A 177 -4.22 -4.92 -5.34
C TYR A 177 -5.47 -4.72 -6.17
N HIS A 178 -5.30 -4.58 -7.48
CA HIS A 178 -6.38 -4.24 -8.39
C HIS A 178 -6.44 -5.19 -9.57
N GLY A 179 -7.67 -5.35 -10.13
CA GLY A 179 -7.85 -5.90 -11.47
C GLY A 179 -7.59 -4.80 -12.53
N PHE A 180 -6.89 -5.13 -13.59
CA PHE A 180 -6.61 -4.23 -14.72
C PHE A 180 -6.25 -4.97 -16.00
#